data_ea386051552c5bade7f6464d1a89eb4c
#
_entry.id   ea386051552c5bade7f6464d1a89eb4c
#
_cell.length_a   1.000
_cell.length_b   1.000
_cell.length_c   1.000
_cell.angle_alpha   90.00
_cell.angle_beta   90.00
_cell.angle_gamma   90.00
#
_symmetry.space_group_name_H-M   'P 1'
#
loop_
_entity.id
_entity.type
_entity.pdbx_description
1 polymer ?
#
loop_
_entity_poly.entity_id
_entity_poly.type
_entity_poly.pdbx_seq_one_letter_code
_entity_poly.pdbx_strand_id
1 'polypeptide(L)'
;MRDEVPTLRNVFVIEAGGLNAIKTYGESVTDAEFWEYKEASHGDDRATIVYTSGSTGTPKGVELTHRNFAFLVLSALQYMPRAGAWPNRRLLLFLPLSHVFARFLEFFSFGGTISLALSSNMKTMVKDFETFGPTLLLAVPRVYEKVYNAASQRAGTGFAGKMFMRAAENAREWSKAEQKGEQLPITGRIAHAFYEQVVYKKIRTIFGPNADFAITGGAPMDSELSHFFNGIGMPVLEGYGMTETCGPVCVSLPEDNRIGTIGMPMCGITAGIAEDGELVVKGPLVCKGYHNNPGVTAQQITDGWLHTGDLGDISEDGFISITGRKKDLIITAGGKNVSPGLLEASVMTSPVVNQCLVIGDKKPFVAALVTLDLADANNWLESQGAKPEPDLATRSVRDSSGSPIWPRWPRTPSFTLRWSVR
;
A
#
# COMPACT_ATOMS: atom_id res chain seq x y z
N MET A 1 -1.41 -2.61 33.82
CA MET A 1 -1.52 -1.43 32.93
C MET A 1 -1.72 -0.13 33.72
N ARG A 2 -2.78 0.01 34.57
CA ARG A 2 -3.01 1.26 35.34
C ARG A 2 -1.86 1.56 36.32
N ASP A 3 -1.35 0.54 36.98
CA ASP A 3 -0.24 0.66 37.94
C ASP A 3 1.12 0.91 37.27
N GLU A 4 1.24 0.60 35.96
CA GLU A 4 2.45 0.82 35.16
C GLU A 4 2.48 2.19 34.50
N VAL A 5 1.33 2.90 34.46
CA VAL A 5 1.17 4.23 33.86
C VAL A 5 0.50 5.17 34.87
N PRO A 6 1.25 5.75 35.82
CA PRO A 6 0.69 6.54 36.91
C PRO A 6 -0.09 7.80 36.47
N THR A 7 0.17 8.28 35.24
CA THR A 7 -0.54 9.43 34.66
C THR A 7 -1.90 9.09 34.06
N LEU A 8 -2.23 7.78 33.92
CA LEU A 8 -3.49 7.31 33.36
C LEU A 8 -4.61 7.45 34.37
N ARG A 9 -5.47 8.47 34.20
CA ARG A 9 -6.56 8.79 35.13
C ARG A 9 -7.82 7.96 34.85
N ASN A 10 -8.24 7.88 33.59
CA ASN A 10 -9.48 7.23 33.18
C ASN A 10 -9.21 6.19 32.08
N VAL A 11 -9.96 5.10 32.15
CA VAL A 11 -9.99 4.04 31.11
C VAL A 11 -11.44 3.78 30.77
N PHE A 12 -11.80 3.95 29.50
CA PHE A 12 -13.14 3.67 28.99
C PHE A 12 -13.06 2.49 28.03
N VAL A 13 -13.78 1.42 28.36
CA VAL A 13 -13.87 0.23 27.52
C VAL A 13 -15.16 0.30 26.73
N ILE A 14 -15.05 0.35 25.39
CA ILE A 14 -16.20 0.57 24.49
C ILE A 14 -17.27 -0.52 24.71
N GLU A 15 -16.85 -1.78 24.73
CA GLU A 15 -17.74 -2.95 24.92
C GLU A 15 -18.39 -2.97 26.30
N ALA A 16 -17.83 -2.27 27.29
CA ALA A 16 -18.34 -2.15 28.65
C ALA A 16 -19.12 -0.83 28.89
N GLY A 17 -19.64 -0.21 27.84
CA GLY A 17 -20.41 1.04 27.96
C GLY A 17 -19.54 2.30 28.06
N GLY A 18 -18.26 2.23 27.72
CA GLY A 18 -17.31 3.34 27.81
C GLY A 18 -17.76 4.59 27.05
N LEU A 19 -18.45 4.45 25.92
CA LEU A 19 -18.99 5.60 25.17
C LEU A 19 -20.05 6.38 25.97
N ASN A 20 -20.92 5.70 26.69
CA ASN A 20 -21.90 6.36 27.55
C ASN A 20 -21.22 7.05 28.74
N ALA A 21 -20.19 6.40 29.32
CA ALA A 21 -19.41 6.98 30.38
C ALA A 21 -18.70 8.27 29.93
N ILE A 22 -18.14 8.31 28.71
CA ILE A 22 -17.54 9.53 28.14
C ILE A 22 -18.60 10.63 27.96
N LYS A 23 -19.81 10.30 27.47
CA LYS A 23 -20.91 11.27 27.34
C LYS A 23 -21.28 11.89 28.70
N THR A 24 -21.47 11.03 29.71
CA THR A 24 -21.77 11.50 31.08
C THR A 24 -20.65 12.38 31.66
N TYR A 25 -19.40 12.04 31.35
CA TYR A 25 -18.24 12.87 31.73
C TYR A 25 -18.29 14.27 31.07
N GLY A 26 -18.78 14.35 29.82
CA GLY A 26 -18.92 15.59 29.07
C GLY A 26 -20.10 16.45 29.48
N GLU A 27 -21.09 15.92 30.20
CA GLU A 27 -22.29 16.67 30.62
C GLU A 27 -21.94 17.86 31.55
N SER A 28 -20.82 17.81 32.25
CA SER A 28 -20.34 18.88 33.12
C SER A 28 -19.53 19.97 32.39
N VAL A 29 -19.17 19.76 31.12
CA VAL A 29 -18.37 20.69 30.31
C VAL A 29 -19.33 21.75 29.72
N THR A 30 -19.10 22.98 30.04
CA THR A 30 -19.89 24.10 29.50
C THR A 30 -19.44 24.44 28.07
N ASP A 31 -20.35 25.07 27.28
CA ASP A 31 -19.99 25.58 25.95
C ASP A 31 -18.81 26.56 26.01
N ALA A 32 -18.76 27.41 27.06
CA ALA A 32 -17.65 28.34 27.24
C ALA A 32 -16.31 27.64 27.42
N GLU A 33 -16.24 26.64 28.28
CA GLU A 33 -15.01 25.80 28.46
C GLU A 33 -14.64 25.09 27.18
N PHE A 34 -15.59 24.53 26.42
CA PHE A 34 -15.37 23.90 25.16
C PHE A 34 -14.71 24.83 24.13
N TRP A 35 -15.26 26.06 24.01
CA TRP A 35 -14.73 27.06 23.10
C TRP A 35 -13.36 27.57 23.53
N GLU A 36 -13.13 27.76 24.84
CA GLU A 36 -11.82 28.12 25.37
C GLU A 36 -10.74 27.07 24.99
N TYR A 37 -11.03 25.77 25.19
CA TYR A 37 -10.13 24.69 24.74
C TYR A 37 -9.89 24.71 23.25
N LYS A 38 -10.92 24.93 22.45
CA LYS A 38 -10.82 25.00 21.00
C LYS A 38 -9.97 26.17 20.53
N GLU A 39 -10.16 27.35 21.11
CA GLU A 39 -9.40 28.55 20.76
C GLU A 39 -7.96 28.52 21.25
N ALA A 40 -7.69 27.82 22.33
CA ALA A 40 -6.33 27.59 22.82
C ALA A 40 -5.50 26.64 21.94
N SER A 41 -6.12 25.88 21.03
CA SER A 41 -5.43 24.94 20.15
C SER A 41 -4.81 25.64 18.96
N HIS A 42 -3.51 25.45 18.75
CA HIS A 42 -2.75 26.03 17.65
C HIS A 42 -2.29 24.98 16.64
N GLY A 43 -2.03 25.43 15.40
CA GLY A 43 -1.59 24.54 14.33
C GLY A 43 -0.30 23.77 14.64
N ASP A 44 0.60 24.35 15.45
CA ASP A 44 1.88 23.74 15.81
C ASP A 44 1.80 22.85 17.06
N ASP A 45 0.60 22.75 17.67
CA ASP A 45 0.38 21.81 18.77
C ASP A 45 0.40 20.38 18.23
N ARG A 46 0.89 19.46 19.07
CA ARG A 46 0.95 18.05 18.76
C ARG A 46 -0.47 17.46 18.72
N ALA A 47 -0.89 17.03 17.53
CA ALA A 47 -2.16 16.36 17.32
C ALA A 47 -2.10 14.89 17.75
N THR A 48 -0.98 14.23 17.44
CA THR A 48 -0.81 12.79 17.71
C THR A 48 0.66 12.38 17.72
N ILE A 49 0.93 11.23 18.33
CA ILE A 49 2.19 10.52 18.20
C ILE A 49 1.87 9.18 17.54
N VAL A 50 2.52 8.91 16.40
CA VAL A 50 2.39 7.63 15.69
C VAL A 50 3.69 6.86 15.87
N TYR A 51 3.60 5.67 16.47
CA TYR A 51 4.77 4.82 16.67
C TYR A 51 5.04 3.98 15.43
N THR A 52 6.30 4.00 14.98
CA THR A 52 6.81 3.18 13.87
C THR A 52 7.78 2.13 14.40
N SER A 53 7.78 0.95 13.80
CA SER A 53 8.79 -0.08 14.06
C SER A 53 10.13 0.38 13.48
N GLY A 54 10.96 0.99 14.29
CA GLY A 54 12.31 1.37 13.88
C GLY A 54 13.15 0.16 13.47
N SER A 55 14.05 0.34 12.50
CA SER A 55 15.02 -0.70 12.09
C SER A 55 15.94 -1.18 13.24
N THR A 56 15.94 -0.48 14.37
CA THR A 56 16.71 -0.79 15.59
C THR A 56 15.91 -1.62 16.59
N GLY A 57 14.69 -2.06 16.28
CA GLY A 57 13.83 -2.86 17.14
C GLY A 57 13.04 -2.06 18.19
N THR A 58 13.47 -0.87 18.57
CA THR A 58 12.72 -0.01 19.50
C THR A 58 11.77 0.91 18.71
N PRO A 59 10.45 0.89 18.97
CA PRO A 59 9.52 1.78 18.30
C PRO A 59 9.85 3.25 18.53
N LYS A 60 9.74 4.05 17.47
CA LYS A 60 9.96 5.50 17.52
C LYS A 60 8.63 6.22 17.38
N GLY A 61 8.33 7.14 18.27
CA GLY A 61 7.12 7.94 18.22
C GLY A 61 7.30 9.18 17.34
N VAL A 62 6.65 9.23 16.20
CA VAL A 62 6.67 10.40 15.31
C VAL A 62 5.65 11.42 15.80
N GLU A 63 6.08 12.64 16.10
CA GLU A 63 5.20 13.74 16.54
C GLU A 63 4.61 14.47 15.34
N LEU A 64 3.30 14.38 15.17
CA LEU A 64 2.55 15.07 14.12
C LEU A 64 1.69 16.18 14.73
N THR A 65 1.70 17.34 14.08
CA THR A 65 0.95 18.54 14.50
C THR A 65 -0.37 18.68 13.75
N HIS A 66 -1.26 19.51 14.26
CA HIS A 66 -2.49 19.87 13.54
C HIS A 66 -2.19 20.53 12.18
N ARG A 67 -1.11 21.33 12.11
CA ARG A 67 -0.64 21.95 10.86
C ARG A 67 -0.25 20.91 9.81
N ASN A 68 0.43 19.80 10.19
CA ASN A 68 0.81 18.75 9.26
C ASN A 68 -0.42 18.18 8.56
N PHE A 69 -1.47 17.81 9.32
CA PHE A 69 -2.71 17.26 8.76
C PHE A 69 -3.47 18.28 7.92
N ALA A 70 -3.66 19.51 8.45
CA ALA A 70 -4.39 20.56 7.73
C ALA A 70 -3.71 20.89 6.39
N PHE A 71 -2.39 21.08 6.39
CA PHE A 71 -1.63 21.32 5.18
C PHE A 71 -1.79 20.17 4.17
N LEU A 72 -1.62 18.92 4.63
CA LEU A 72 -1.65 17.76 3.75
C LEU A 72 -3.03 17.55 3.12
N VAL A 73 -4.11 17.77 3.89
CA VAL A 73 -5.48 17.72 3.38
C VAL A 73 -5.70 18.78 2.30
N LEU A 74 -5.31 20.04 2.56
CA LEU A 74 -5.45 21.10 1.58
C LEU A 74 -4.63 20.87 0.33
N SER A 75 -3.38 20.41 0.49
CA SER A 75 -2.49 20.03 -0.61
C SER A 75 -3.10 18.93 -1.48
N ALA A 76 -3.64 17.87 -0.87
CA ALA A 76 -4.27 16.77 -1.59
C ALA A 76 -5.57 17.18 -2.31
N LEU A 77 -6.40 18.01 -1.68
CA LEU A 77 -7.62 18.54 -2.32
C LEU A 77 -7.31 19.44 -3.52
N GLN A 78 -6.25 20.23 -3.44
CA GLN A 78 -5.82 21.09 -4.53
C GLN A 78 -5.16 20.29 -5.66
N TYR A 79 -4.33 19.29 -5.30
CA TYR A 79 -3.59 18.47 -6.26
C TYR A 79 -4.49 17.48 -7.01
N MET A 80 -5.44 16.86 -6.31
CA MET A 80 -6.36 15.88 -6.86
C MET A 80 -7.82 16.23 -6.54
N PRO A 81 -8.40 17.28 -7.15
CA PRO A 81 -9.76 17.71 -6.86
C PRO A 81 -10.81 16.62 -7.15
N ARG A 82 -10.55 15.73 -8.12
CA ARG A 82 -11.45 14.59 -8.40
C ARG A 82 -11.59 13.64 -7.22
N ALA A 83 -10.59 13.52 -6.35
CA ALA A 83 -10.66 12.63 -5.20
C ALA A 83 -11.52 13.20 -4.06
N GLY A 84 -11.45 14.51 -3.79
CA GLY A 84 -12.03 15.10 -2.60
C GLY A 84 -13.09 16.16 -2.82
N ALA A 85 -13.04 16.92 -3.92
CA ALA A 85 -13.91 18.06 -4.18
C ALA A 85 -15.12 17.77 -5.08
N TRP A 86 -15.15 16.60 -5.75
CA TRP A 86 -16.29 16.22 -6.59
C TRP A 86 -17.47 15.75 -5.76
N PRO A 87 -18.71 16.05 -6.18
CA PRO A 87 -19.90 15.65 -5.44
C PRO A 87 -20.05 14.15 -5.33
N ASN A 88 -20.68 13.71 -4.22
CA ASN A 88 -21.00 12.30 -3.96
C ASN A 88 -19.79 11.36 -3.81
N ARG A 89 -18.63 11.87 -3.43
CA ARG A 89 -17.47 11.03 -3.11
C ARG A 89 -17.72 10.18 -1.88
N ARG A 90 -17.34 8.92 -1.98
CA ARG A 90 -17.56 7.89 -0.95
C ARG A 90 -16.28 7.09 -0.76
N LEU A 91 -15.79 7.05 0.46
CA LEU A 91 -14.59 6.32 0.85
C LEU A 91 -14.94 5.26 1.91
N LEU A 92 -14.55 4.02 1.66
CA LEU A 92 -14.60 2.94 2.65
C LEU A 92 -13.22 2.81 3.29
N LEU A 93 -13.12 3.13 4.57
CA LEU A 93 -11.89 3.02 5.35
C LEU A 93 -11.90 1.71 6.15
N PHE A 94 -10.98 0.83 5.84
CA PHE A 94 -10.75 -0.44 6.52
C PHE A 94 -9.32 -0.57 7.08
N LEU A 95 -8.48 0.43 6.83
CA LEU A 95 -7.13 0.50 7.37
C LEU A 95 -7.17 0.94 8.84
N PRO A 96 -6.30 0.39 9.72
CA PRO A 96 -6.26 0.78 11.13
C PRO A 96 -5.88 2.25 11.31
N LEU A 97 -6.64 3.00 12.12
CA LEU A 97 -6.35 4.41 12.45
C LEU A 97 -5.05 4.61 13.27
N SER A 98 -4.42 3.53 13.73
CA SER A 98 -3.08 3.56 14.30
C SER A 98 -1.99 3.87 13.28
N HIS A 99 -2.26 3.67 11.99
CA HIS A 99 -1.39 4.04 10.90
C HIS A 99 -1.72 5.43 10.36
N VAL A 100 -0.69 6.21 10.07
CA VAL A 100 -0.82 7.60 9.61
C VAL A 100 -1.64 7.72 8.33
N PHE A 101 -1.52 6.76 7.41
CA PHE A 101 -2.25 6.80 6.15
C PHE A 101 -3.78 6.73 6.37
N ALA A 102 -4.25 5.83 7.23
CA ALA A 102 -5.67 5.75 7.58
C ALA A 102 -6.17 7.04 8.25
N ARG A 103 -5.36 7.59 9.14
CA ARG A 103 -5.68 8.86 9.81
C ARG A 103 -5.71 10.04 8.85
N PHE A 104 -4.77 10.10 7.90
CA PHE A 104 -4.84 11.10 6.82
C PHE A 104 -6.16 10.99 6.04
N LEU A 105 -6.60 9.78 5.68
CA LEU A 105 -7.85 9.57 4.96
C LEU A 105 -9.09 10.00 5.74
N GLU A 106 -9.07 9.81 7.05
CA GLU A 106 -10.11 10.32 7.94
C GLU A 106 -10.20 11.85 7.84
N PHE A 107 -9.08 12.56 8.01
CA PHE A 107 -9.04 14.03 7.90
C PHE A 107 -9.33 14.52 6.47
N PHE A 108 -8.84 13.82 5.45
CA PHE A 108 -9.12 14.11 4.04
C PHE A 108 -10.62 14.00 3.74
N SER A 109 -11.30 13.02 4.35
CA SER A 109 -12.74 12.86 4.18
C SER A 109 -13.52 14.03 4.77
N PHE A 110 -13.12 14.52 5.94
CA PHE A 110 -13.76 15.69 6.56
C PHE A 110 -13.50 16.98 5.78
N GLY A 111 -12.27 17.21 5.32
CA GLY A 111 -11.90 18.38 4.53
C GLY A 111 -12.53 18.40 3.14
N GLY A 112 -12.70 17.23 2.53
CA GLY A 112 -13.22 17.06 1.18
C GLY A 112 -14.72 16.81 1.07
N THR A 113 -15.49 16.86 2.17
CA THR A 113 -16.94 16.52 2.16
C THR A 113 -17.25 15.12 1.61
N ILE A 114 -16.37 14.17 1.90
CA ILE A 114 -16.47 12.78 1.45
C ILE A 114 -17.30 11.97 2.45
N SER A 115 -18.27 11.19 1.97
CA SER A 115 -18.97 10.23 2.81
C SER A 115 -18.05 9.10 3.22
N LEU A 116 -17.68 9.05 4.50
CA LEU A 116 -16.78 8.04 5.07
C LEU A 116 -17.58 6.91 5.71
N ALA A 117 -17.30 5.66 5.29
CA ALA A 117 -17.73 4.46 6.00
C ALA A 117 -16.52 3.73 6.59
N LEU A 118 -16.71 3.12 7.75
CA LEU A 118 -15.68 2.34 8.44
C LEU A 118 -16.01 0.85 8.33
N SER A 119 -15.04 0.03 7.94
CA SER A 119 -15.12 -1.43 7.98
C SER A 119 -14.03 -1.98 8.89
N SER A 120 -14.42 -2.78 9.88
CA SER A 120 -13.49 -3.39 10.84
C SER A 120 -13.07 -4.81 10.44
N ASN A 121 -13.67 -5.39 9.39
CA ASN A 121 -13.49 -6.80 9.06
C ASN A 121 -13.05 -7.00 7.60
N MET A 122 -11.78 -7.33 7.42
CA MET A 122 -11.22 -7.64 6.10
C MET A 122 -11.92 -8.81 5.37
N LYS A 123 -12.62 -9.70 6.09
CA LYS A 123 -13.35 -10.82 5.47
C LYS A 123 -14.65 -10.38 4.80
N THR A 124 -15.25 -9.29 5.26
CA THR A 124 -16.49 -8.72 4.69
C THR A 124 -16.23 -7.61 3.67
N MET A 125 -14.97 -7.21 3.47
CA MET A 125 -14.57 -6.06 2.67
C MET A 125 -15.20 -6.02 1.27
N VAL A 126 -15.25 -7.15 0.55
CA VAL A 126 -15.86 -7.21 -0.79
C VAL A 126 -17.36 -6.91 -0.72
N LYS A 127 -18.07 -7.49 0.27
CA LYS A 127 -19.48 -7.20 0.49
C LYS A 127 -19.72 -5.76 0.90
N ASP A 128 -18.81 -5.19 1.70
CA ASP A 128 -18.86 -3.80 2.12
C ASP A 128 -18.65 -2.86 0.91
N PHE A 129 -17.77 -3.21 -0.04
CA PHE A 129 -17.63 -2.48 -1.32
C PHE A 129 -18.93 -2.53 -2.14
N GLU A 130 -19.56 -3.69 -2.27
CA GLU A 130 -20.83 -3.83 -2.99
C GLU A 130 -21.95 -3.00 -2.34
N THR A 131 -22.06 -3.06 -1.01
CA THR A 131 -23.14 -2.41 -0.26
C THR A 131 -22.97 -0.92 -0.16
N PHE A 132 -21.75 -0.45 0.16
CA PHE A 132 -21.46 0.97 0.33
C PHE A 132 -21.26 1.67 -1.01
N GLY A 133 -20.71 1.01 -2.03
CA GLY A 133 -20.43 1.56 -3.34
C GLY A 133 -19.44 2.73 -3.28
N PRO A 134 -18.20 2.51 -2.82
CA PRO A 134 -17.19 3.58 -2.79
C PRO A 134 -16.90 4.08 -4.21
N THR A 135 -16.58 5.37 -4.33
CA THR A 135 -16.16 5.99 -5.59
C THR A 135 -14.66 6.06 -5.71
N LEU A 136 -13.97 5.91 -4.60
CA LEU A 136 -12.54 5.99 -4.44
C LEU A 136 -12.10 4.87 -3.50
N LEU A 137 -11.11 4.10 -3.93
CA LEU A 137 -10.53 3.03 -3.13
C LEU A 137 -9.11 3.40 -2.74
N LEU A 138 -8.77 3.19 -1.47
CA LEU A 138 -7.40 3.31 -1.00
C LEU A 138 -7.02 2.02 -0.26
N ALA A 139 -6.01 1.35 -0.77
CA ALA A 139 -5.58 0.07 -0.24
C ALA A 139 -4.07 -0.14 -0.42
N VAL A 140 -3.54 -1.11 0.29
CA VAL A 140 -2.18 -1.61 0.07
C VAL A 140 -2.13 -2.58 -1.12
N PRO A 141 -0.99 -2.78 -1.79
CA PRO A 141 -0.88 -3.64 -2.99
C PRO A 141 -1.49 -5.03 -2.83
N ARG A 142 -1.38 -5.63 -1.65
CA ARG A 142 -1.92 -6.96 -1.34
C ARG A 142 -3.42 -7.10 -1.60
N VAL A 143 -4.18 -6.02 -1.49
CA VAL A 143 -5.63 -6.05 -1.79
C VAL A 143 -5.87 -6.26 -3.28
N TYR A 144 -5.12 -5.58 -4.13
CA TYR A 144 -5.23 -5.68 -5.58
C TYR A 144 -4.75 -7.05 -6.09
N GLU A 145 -3.66 -7.58 -5.52
CA GLU A 145 -3.20 -8.94 -5.78
C GLU A 145 -4.30 -9.97 -5.46
N LYS A 146 -4.94 -9.85 -4.31
CA LYS A 146 -6.05 -10.75 -3.92
C LYS A 146 -7.24 -10.65 -4.87
N VAL A 147 -7.59 -9.46 -5.35
CA VAL A 147 -8.67 -9.28 -6.32
C VAL A 147 -8.32 -9.95 -7.65
N TYR A 148 -7.10 -9.73 -8.17
CA TYR A 148 -6.62 -10.37 -9.39
C TYR A 148 -6.63 -11.90 -9.26
N ASN A 149 -6.06 -12.43 -8.19
CA ASN A 149 -5.96 -13.86 -7.93
C ASN A 149 -7.35 -14.51 -7.76
N ALA A 150 -8.27 -13.87 -7.04
CA ALA A 150 -9.64 -14.35 -6.90
C ALA A 150 -10.39 -14.39 -8.23
N ALA A 151 -10.19 -13.38 -9.10
CA ALA A 151 -10.77 -13.37 -10.44
C ALA A 151 -10.19 -14.50 -11.33
N SER A 152 -8.87 -14.71 -11.27
CA SER A 152 -8.18 -15.79 -11.97
C SER A 152 -8.65 -17.18 -11.52
N GLN A 153 -8.76 -17.40 -10.21
CA GLN A 153 -9.23 -18.67 -9.65
C GLN A 153 -10.69 -18.96 -10.02
N ARG A 154 -11.58 -17.96 -9.97
CA ARG A 154 -12.97 -18.11 -10.42
C ARG A 154 -13.08 -18.50 -11.89
N ALA A 155 -12.17 -18.02 -12.74
CA ALA A 155 -12.09 -18.41 -14.15
C ALA A 155 -11.61 -19.85 -14.33
N GLY A 156 -10.82 -20.39 -13.37
CA GLY A 156 -10.31 -21.76 -13.40
C GLY A 156 -9.27 -22.01 -14.50
N THR A 157 -9.04 -23.29 -14.84
CA THR A 157 -8.03 -23.72 -15.83
C THR A 157 -8.64 -24.04 -17.21
N GLY A 158 -9.95 -24.15 -17.32
CA GLY A 158 -10.67 -24.46 -18.55
C GLY A 158 -10.66 -23.33 -19.58
N PHE A 159 -11.70 -23.31 -20.43
CA PHE A 159 -11.88 -22.29 -21.46
C PHE A 159 -11.96 -20.87 -20.87
N ALA A 160 -12.70 -20.71 -19.75
CA ALA A 160 -12.83 -19.41 -19.08
C ALA A 160 -11.50 -18.93 -18.50
N GLY A 161 -10.68 -19.82 -17.94
CA GLY A 161 -9.33 -19.48 -17.47
C GLY A 161 -8.41 -19.03 -18.60
N LYS A 162 -8.40 -19.75 -19.72
CA LYS A 162 -7.64 -19.35 -20.91
C LYS A 162 -8.10 -17.98 -21.45
N MET A 163 -9.40 -17.73 -21.42
CA MET A 163 -9.97 -16.45 -21.82
C MET A 163 -9.56 -15.33 -20.86
N PHE A 164 -9.58 -15.58 -19.55
CA PHE A 164 -9.11 -14.62 -18.54
C PHE A 164 -7.63 -14.26 -18.75
N MET A 165 -6.75 -15.25 -18.95
CA MET A 165 -5.32 -15.00 -19.17
C MET A 165 -5.06 -14.17 -20.42
N ARG A 166 -5.76 -14.45 -21.54
CA ARG A 166 -5.66 -13.65 -22.78
C ARG A 166 -6.21 -12.23 -22.59
N ALA A 167 -7.31 -12.09 -21.85
CA ALA A 167 -7.86 -10.79 -21.50
C ALA A 167 -6.88 -9.99 -20.63
N ALA A 168 -6.26 -10.63 -19.63
CA ALA A 168 -5.29 -9.99 -18.77
C ALA A 168 -4.05 -9.51 -19.55
N GLU A 169 -3.56 -10.31 -20.49
CA GLU A 169 -2.44 -9.91 -21.35
C GLU A 169 -2.83 -8.74 -22.25
N ASN A 170 -3.99 -8.80 -22.91
CA ASN A 170 -4.49 -7.71 -23.74
C ASN A 170 -4.68 -6.41 -22.93
N ALA A 171 -5.14 -6.49 -21.68
CA ALA A 171 -5.24 -5.32 -20.80
C ALA A 171 -3.88 -4.68 -20.52
N ARG A 172 -2.86 -5.51 -20.23
CA ARG A 172 -1.48 -5.03 -20.01
C ARG A 172 -0.91 -4.36 -21.24
N GLU A 173 -1.04 -5.01 -22.40
CA GLU A 173 -0.59 -4.46 -23.69
C GLU A 173 -1.30 -3.14 -24.00
N TRP A 174 -2.62 -3.06 -23.74
CA TRP A 174 -3.39 -1.82 -23.90
C TRP A 174 -2.82 -0.70 -23.07
N SER A 175 -2.63 -0.92 -21.77
CA SER A 175 -2.10 0.07 -20.86
C SER A 175 -0.67 0.49 -21.19
N LYS A 176 0.19 -0.47 -21.60
CA LYS A 176 1.57 -0.16 -22.03
C LYS A 176 1.62 0.66 -23.31
N ALA A 177 0.74 0.40 -24.26
CA ALA A 177 0.62 1.20 -25.48
C ALA A 177 0.12 2.61 -25.16
N GLU A 178 -0.92 2.73 -24.33
CA GLU A 178 -1.46 4.03 -23.88
C GLU A 178 -0.38 4.89 -23.21
N GLN A 179 0.40 4.32 -22.29
CA GLN A 179 1.50 5.03 -21.61
C GLN A 179 2.59 5.52 -22.57
N LYS A 180 2.79 4.84 -23.71
CA LYS A 180 3.71 5.25 -24.77
C LYS A 180 3.11 6.23 -25.76
N GLY A 181 1.82 6.56 -25.65
CA GLY A 181 1.08 7.32 -26.66
C GLY A 181 0.84 6.54 -27.96
N GLU A 182 0.91 5.22 -27.90
CA GLU A 182 0.71 4.30 -29.02
C GLU A 182 -0.69 3.68 -28.98
N GLN A 183 -1.09 3.07 -30.08
CA GLN A 183 -2.33 2.30 -30.16
C GLN A 183 -2.02 0.84 -30.49
N LEU A 184 -2.77 -0.07 -29.87
CA LEU A 184 -2.72 -1.48 -30.26
C LEU A 184 -3.14 -1.67 -31.73
N PRO A 185 -2.64 -2.73 -32.38
CA PRO A 185 -3.15 -3.17 -33.68
C PRO A 185 -4.66 -3.36 -33.65
N ILE A 186 -5.32 -3.23 -34.81
CA ILE A 186 -6.79 -3.27 -34.89
C ILE A 186 -7.38 -4.56 -34.28
N THR A 187 -6.70 -5.69 -34.42
CA THR A 187 -7.06 -6.98 -33.79
C THR A 187 -7.04 -6.92 -32.28
N GLY A 188 -6.03 -6.28 -31.68
CA GLY A 188 -5.91 -6.08 -30.24
C GLY A 188 -7.01 -5.16 -29.70
N ARG A 189 -7.39 -4.13 -30.47
CA ARG A 189 -8.49 -3.20 -30.12
C ARG A 189 -9.85 -3.89 -30.16
N ILE A 190 -10.11 -4.73 -31.16
CA ILE A 190 -11.34 -5.53 -31.24
C ILE A 190 -11.39 -6.53 -30.08
N ALA A 191 -10.27 -7.19 -29.78
CA ALA A 191 -10.18 -8.11 -28.64
C ALA A 191 -10.45 -7.39 -27.32
N HIS A 192 -9.90 -6.19 -27.14
CA HIS A 192 -10.14 -5.37 -25.95
C HIS A 192 -11.62 -5.04 -25.75
N ALA A 193 -12.30 -4.60 -26.82
CA ALA A 193 -13.73 -4.31 -26.78
C ALA A 193 -14.58 -5.58 -26.47
N PHE A 194 -14.16 -6.75 -26.94
CA PHE A 194 -14.80 -8.01 -26.59
C PHE A 194 -14.57 -8.35 -25.10
N TYR A 195 -13.31 -8.26 -24.61
CA TYR A 195 -12.99 -8.57 -23.21
C TYR A 195 -13.64 -7.58 -22.24
N GLU A 196 -13.88 -6.34 -22.65
CA GLU A 196 -14.64 -5.37 -21.87
C GLU A 196 -16.00 -5.93 -21.44
N GLN A 197 -16.73 -6.55 -22.36
CA GLN A 197 -18.08 -7.07 -22.08
C GLN A 197 -18.06 -8.37 -21.25
N VAL A 198 -17.07 -9.23 -21.47
CA VAL A 198 -17.10 -10.59 -20.92
C VAL A 198 -16.22 -10.76 -19.67
N VAL A 199 -15.20 -9.91 -19.48
CA VAL A 199 -14.19 -10.03 -18.39
C VAL A 199 -14.06 -8.74 -17.59
N TYR A 200 -13.67 -7.62 -18.21
CA TYR A 200 -13.22 -6.43 -17.49
C TYR A 200 -14.31 -5.82 -16.61
N LYS A 201 -15.49 -5.63 -17.15
CA LYS A 201 -16.64 -5.12 -16.41
C LYS A 201 -16.94 -5.93 -15.14
N LYS A 202 -16.81 -7.27 -15.21
CA LYS A 202 -17.05 -8.14 -14.05
C LYS A 202 -16.00 -7.97 -12.97
N ILE A 203 -14.75 -7.69 -13.35
CA ILE A 203 -13.67 -7.47 -12.38
C ILE A 203 -13.86 -6.11 -11.70
N ARG A 204 -14.18 -5.08 -12.47
CA ARG A 204 -14.43 -3.74 -11.91
C ARG A 204 -15.58 -3.73 -10.90
N THR A 205 -16.62 -4.53 -11.10
CA THR A 205 -17.74 -4.60 -10.12
C THR A 205 -17.30 -5.11 -8.74
N ILE A 206 -16.17 -5.81 -8.61
CA ILE A 206 -15.62 -6.25 -7.30
C ILE A 206 -15.25 -5.04 -6.44
N PHE A 207 -14.83 -3.93 -7.06
CA PHE A 207 -14.49 -2.69 -6.36
C PHE A 207 -15.70 -1.82 -6.00
N GLY A 208 -16.88 -2.26 -6.39
CA GLY A 208 -18.13 -1.52 -6.26
C GLY A 208 -18.56 -0.84 -7.56
N PRO A 209 -19.87 -0.52 -7.69
CA PRO A 209 -20.44 -0.04 -8.96
C PRO A 209 -20.00 1.38 -9.33
N ASN A 210 -19.43 2.14 -8.40
CA ASN A 210 -19.15 3.57 -8.53
C ASN A 210 -17.65 3.91 -8.49
N ALA A 211 -16.78 2.89 -8.44
CA ALA A 211 -15.34 3.12 -8.33
C ALA A 211 -14.77 3.70 -9.63
N ASP A 212 -14.18 4.90 -9.56
CA ASP A 212 -13.56 5.58 -10.70
C ASP A 212 -12.08 5.20 -10.85
N PHE A 213 -11.38 5.15 -9.74
CA PHE A 213 -9.96 4.80 -9.64
C PHE A 213 -9.63 4.31 -8.24
N ALA A 214 -8.47 3.74 -8.11
CA ALA A 214 -7.93 3.30 -6.84
C ALA A 214 -6.58 3.96 -6.56
N ILE A 215 -6.20 4.07 -5.28
CA ILE A 215 -4.87 4.52 -4.88
C ILE A 215 -4.22 3.41 -4.05
N THR A 216 -2.96 3.16 -4.31
CA THR A 216 -2.13 2.23 -3.54
C THR A 216 -0.95 2.95 -2.90
N GLY A 217 -0.48 2.43 -1.78
CA GLY A 217 0.69 2.98 -1.10
C GLY A 217 1.16 2.11 0.06
N GLY A 218 2.25 2.50 0.70
CA GLY A 218 2.84 1.79 1.83
C GLY A 218 3.75 0.61 1.45
N ALA A 219 3.72 0.16 0.21
CA ALA A 219 4.64 -0.82 -0.37
C ALA A 219 4.69 -0.66 -1.89
N PRO A 220 5.74 -1.11 -2.59
CA PRO A 220 5.78 -1.13 -4.04
C PRO A 220 4.66 -2.01 -4.62
N MET A 221 4.06 -1.58 -5.73
CA MET A 221 3.13 -2.39 -6.50
C MET A 221 3.84 -2.97 -7.73
N ASP A 222 3.50 -4.20 -8.10
CA ASP A 222 4.01 -4.81 -9.31
C ASP A 222 3.49 -4.08 -10.55
N SER A 223 4.38 -3.69 -11.45
CA SER A 223 4.04 -2.89 -12.63
C SER A 223 3.10 -3.63 -13.59
N GLU A 224 3.23 -4.96 -13.74
CA GLU A 224 2.34 -5.75 -14.59
C GLU A 224 0.93 -5.80 -14.03
N LEU A 225 0.80 -5.81 -12.69
CA LEU A 225 -0.48 -5.73 -12.02
C LEU A 225 -1.09 -4.33 -12.16
N SER A 226 -0.29 -3.26 -12.05
CA SER A 226 -0.73 -1.88 -12.30
C SER A 226 -1.21 -1.71 -13.74
N HIS A 227 -0.46 -2.23 -14.73
CA HIS A 227 -0.87 -2.23 -16.14
C HIS A 227 -2.16 -3.01 -16.38
N PHE A 228 -2.34 -4.15 -15.70
CA PHE A 228 -3.58 -4.90 -15.79
C PHE A 228 -4.78 -4.07 -15.36
N PHE A 229 -4.72 -3.47 -14.16
CA PHE A 229 -5.83 -2.68 -13.63
C PHE A 229 -6.08 -1.41 -14.45
N ASN A 230 -5.03 -0.73 -14.90
CA ASN A 230 -5.18 0.41 -15.80
C ASN A 230 -5.85 -0.01 -17.11
N GLY A 231 -5.41 -1.10 -17.71
CA GLY A 231 -5.94 -1.59 -18.98
C GLY A 231 -7.37 -2.12 -18.90
N ILE A 232 -7.86 -2.55 -17.76
CA ILE A 232 -9.29 -2.87 -17.59
C ILE A 232 -10.16 -1.65 -17.28
N GLY A 233 -9.60 -0.42 -17.30
CA GLY A 233 -10.34 0.80 -16.99
C GLY A 233 -10.61 1.02 -15.50
N MET A 234 -9.75 0.50 -14.63
CA MET A 234 -9.72 0.74 -13.18
C MET A 234 -8.30 1.14 -12.77
N PRO A 235 -7.84 2.36 -13.11
CA PRO A 235 -6.46 2.76 -12.83
C PRO A 235 -6.16 2.70 -11.34
N VAL A 236 -5.04 2.08 -10.99
CA VAL A 236 -4.48 2.07 -9.65
C VAL A 236 -3.30 3.03 -9.63
N LEU A 237 -3.48 4.12 -8.89
CA LEU A 237 -2.54 5.21 -8.79
C LEU A 237 -1.56 4.93 -7.64
N GLU A 238 -0.28 4.99 -7.90
CA GLU A 238 0.70 4.82 -6.85
C GLU A 238 0.91 6.13 -6.08
N GLY A 239 0.92 6.03 -4.75
CA GLY A 239 1.26 7.11 -3.85
C GLY A 239 2.39 6.72 -2.90
N TYR A 240 3.24 7.67 -2.59
CA TYR A 240 4.36 7.50 -1.68
C TYR A 240 4.28 8.47 -0.53
N GLY A 241 4.61 7.98 0.64
CA GLY A 241 4.75 8.76 1.86
C GLY A 241 5.10 7.86 3.04
N MET A 242 5.34 8.48 4.16
CA MET A 242 5.75 7.80 5.38
C MET A 242 5.10 8.46 6.61
N THR A 243 5.30 7.89 7.77
CA THR A 243 4.74 8.48 9.00
C THR A 243 5.30 9.86 9.26
N GLU A 244 6.57 10.06 8.98
CA GLU A 244 7.31 11.31 9.16
C GLU A 244 6.82 12.43 8.22
N THR A 245 6.13 12.08 7.13
CA THR A 245 5.48 13.04 6.21
C THR A 245 3.97 13.18 6.44
N CYS A 246 3.46 12.71 7.58
CA CYS A 246 2.03 12.75 7.92
C CYS A 246 1.11 12.01 6.92
N GLY A 247 1.66 11.38 5.89
CA GLY A 247 0.95 10.73 4.81
C GLY A 247 1.63 10.93 3.46
N PRO A 248 0.88 11.03 2.35
CA PRO A 248 1.45 11.05 1.01
C PRO A 248 2.24 12.34 0.72
N VAL A 249 3.40 12.16 0.11
CA VAL A 249 4.25 13.21 -0.50
C VAL A 249 3.91 13.38 -1.97
N CYS A 250 3.77 12.24 -2.64
CA CYS A 250 3.48 12.13 -4.07
C CYS A 250 2.30 11.19 -4.28
N VAL A 251 1.52 11.43 -5.32
CA VAL A 251 0.46 10.55 -5.79
C VAL A 251 0.35 10.72 -7.30
N SER A 252 0.26 9.62 -8.05
CA SER A 252 -0.06 9.66 -9.48
C SER A 252 -1.47 10.22 -9.68
N LEU A 253 -1.70 10.90 -10.81
CA LEU A 253 -3.02 11.43 -11.18
C LEU A 253 -3.71 10.50 -12.17
N PRO A 254 -5.05 10.41 -12.16
CA PRO A 254 -5.78 9.61 -13.14
C PRO A 254 -5.52 10.04 -14.59
N GLU A 255 -5.26 11.33 -14.80
CA GLU A 255 -5.01 11.94 -16.10
C GLU A 255 -3.56 11.76 -16.58
N ASP A 256 -2.63 11.46 -15.67
CA ASP A 256 -1.20 11.26 -15.96
C ASP A 256 -0.64 10.16 -15.04
N ASN A 257 -1.15 8.96 -15.21
CA ASN A 257 -0.70 7.79 -14.44
C ASN A 257 0.48 7.13 -15.14
N ARG A 258 1.70 7.41 -14.68
CA ARG A 258 2.91 6.77 -15.18
C ARG A 258 3.29 5.60 -14.30
N ILE A 259 2.88 4.42 -14.72
CA ILE A 259 3.16 3.17 -14.02
C ILE A 259 4.67 2.96 -13.92
N GLY A 260 5.15 2.63 -12.71
CA GLY A 260 6.57 2.57 -12.34
C GLY A 260 7.09 3.85 -11.68
N THR A 261 6.24 4.87 -11.52
CA THR A 261 6.53 6.06 -10.74
C THR A 261 5.52 6.25 -9.62
N ILE A 262 5.87 7.03 -8.62
CA ILE A 262 4.98 7.44 -7.53
C ILE A 262 4.29 8.80 -7.80
N GLY A 263 4.32 9.26 -9.06
CA GLY A 263 3.81 10.57 -9.46
C GLY A 263 4.75 11.72 -9.12
N MET A 264 4.19 12.92 -9.09
CA MET A 264 4.89 14.15 -8.74
C MET A 264 4.57 14.58 -7.30
N PRO A 265 5.41 15.42 -6.67
CA PRO A 265 5.11 15.99 -5.36
C PRO A 265 3.80 16.79 -5.38
N MET A 266 2.97 16.61 -4.34
CA MET A 266 1.73 17.38 -4.21
C MET A 266 2.01 18.87 -3.93
N CYS A 267 1.00 19.70 -4.04
CA CYS A 267 1.08 21.15 -3.91
C CYS A 267 1.78 21.59 -2.60
N GLY A 268 2.79 22.44 -2.72
CA GLY A 268 3.56 22.99 -1.59
C GLY A 268 4.57 22.03 -0.95
N ILE A 269 4.84 20.89 -1.60
CA ILE A 269 5.87 19.93 -1.19
C ILE A 269 7.05 20.03 -2.15
N THR A 270 8.26 20.02 -1.62
CA THR A 270 9.49 19.94 -2.41
C THR A 270 10.14 18.58 -2.17
N ALA A 271 10.49 17.91 -3.24
CA ALA A 271 11.29 16.69 -3.23
C ALA A 271 12.60 16.90 -3.99
N GLY A 272 13.64 16.21 -3.59
CA GLY A 272 14.96 16.25 -4.23
C GLY A 272 15.70 14.93 -4.04
N ILE A 273 16.76 14.73 -4.80
CA ILE A 273 17.67 13.60 -4.65
C ILE A 273 18.98 14.12 -4.09
N ALA A 274 19.40 13.58 -2.95
CA ALA A 274 20.69 13.88 -2.33
C ALA A 274 21.84 13.24 -3.12
N GLU A 275 23.08 13.64 -2.85
CA GLU A 275 24.27 13.14 -3.55
C GLU A 275 24.44 11.61 -3.52
N ASP A 276 23.93 10.97 -2.49
CA ASP A 276 23.98 9.50 -2.31
C ASP A 276 22.76 8.77 -2.89
N GLY A 277 21.91 9.47 -3.66
CA GLY A 277 20.71 8.92 -4.30
C GLY A 277 19.48 8.86 -3.39
N GLU A 278 19.56 9.38 -2.15
CA GLU A 278 18.44 9.38 -1.22
C GLU A 278 17.39 10.42 -1.62
N LEU A 279 16.13 10.01 -1.64
CA LEU A 279 14.99 10.93 -1.76
C LEU A 279 14.89 11.75 -0.46
N VAL A 280 14.90 13.08 -0.61
CA VAL A 280 14.70 14.02 0.50
C VAL A 280 13.47 14.87 0.27
N VAL A 281 12.76 15.21 1.34
CA VAL A 281 11.47 15.90 1.27
C VAL A 281 11.47 17.11 2.20
N LYS A 282 10.89 18.23 1.73
CA LYS A 282 10.71 19.44 2.52
C LYS A 282 9.30 19.99 2.35
N GLY A 283 8.72 20.48 3.42
CA GLY A 283 7.40 21.11 3.41
C GLY A 283 6.70 21.03 4.76
N PRO A 284 5.54 21.69 4.91
CA PRO A 284 4.79 21.71 6.16
C PRO A 284 4.19 20.36 6.57
N LEU A 285 4.26 19.34 5.72
CA LEU A 285 3.86 17.96 6.02
C LEU A 285 4.89 17.23 6.90
N VAL A 286 6.16 17.67 6.90
CA VAL A 286 7.24 17.01 7.66
C VAL A 286 6.96 17.14 9.15
N CYS A 287 7.08 16.01 9.87
CA CYS A 287 6.81 15.92 11.30
C CYS A 287 7.68 16.87 12.14
N LYS A 288 7.23 17.17 13.35
CA LYS A 288 7.98 17.97 14.31
C LYS A 288 9.29 17.30 14.75
N GLY A 289 9.31 15.95 14.72
CA GLY A 289 10.44 15.12 15.11
C GLY A 289 10.00 13.84 15.80
N TYR A 290 10.93 13.20 16.48
CA TYR A 290 10.69 11.97 17.23
C TYR A 290 10.57 12.27 18.73
N HIS A 291 9.47 11.80 19.31
CA HIS A 291 9.14 12.00 20.72
C HIS A 291 10.26 11.55 21.65
N ASN A 292 10.71 12.46 22.51
CA ASN A 292 11.82 12.28 23.45
C ASN A 292 13.12 11.75 22.79
N ASN A 293 13.32 12.02 21.49
CA ASN A 293 14.51 11.54 20.78
C ASN A 293 15.11 12.64 19.86
N PRO A 294 15.69 13.72 20.45
CA PRO A 294 16.23 14.82 19.67
C PRO A 294 17.43 14.42 18.80
N GLY A 295 18.20 13.41 19.20
CA GLY A 295 19.35 12.92 18.44
C GLY A 295 18.92 12.30 17.11
N VAL A 296 17.90 11.44 17.12
CA VAL A 296 17.33 10.88 15.87
C VAL A 296 16.65 11.96 15.04
N THR A 297 15.97 12.93 15.68
CA THR A 297 15.36 14.05 14.98
C THR A 297 16.40 14.84 14.19
N ALA A 298 17.51 15.21 14.81
CA ALA A 298 18.59 15.97 14.15
C ALA A 298 19.30 15.19 13.05
N GLN A 299 19.35 13.86 13.14
CA GLN A 299 19.90 12.99 12.08
C GLN A 299 18.96 12.86 10.87
N GLN A 300 17.66 12.85 11.12
CA GLN A 300 16.66 12.57 10.09
C GLN A 300 16.13 13.85 9.42
N ILE A 301 16.15 14.97 10.14
CA ILE A 301 15.67 16.27 9.63
C ILE A 301 16.82 17.28 9.75
N THR A 302 17.37 17.67 8.60
CA THR A 302 18.49 18.64 8.50
C THR A 302 18.07 19.80 7.65
N ASP A 303 18.15 21.04 8.15
CA ASP A 303 17.77 22.27 7.46
C ASP A 303 16.34 22.25 6.89
N GLY A 304 15.44 21.53 7.56
CA GLY A 304 14.05 21.35 7.16
C GLY A 304 13.85 20.29 6.08
N TRP A 305 14.90 19.60 5.64
CA TRP A 305 14.82 18.44 4.77
C TRP A 305 14.73 17.15 5.59
N LEU A 306 13.73 16.37 5.30
CA LEU A 306 13.57 15.01 5.82
C LEU A 306 14.34 14.04 4.93
N HIS A 307 15.26 13.30 5.52
CA HIS A 307 15.94 12.16 4.92
C HIS A 307 15.03 10.93 5.02
N THR A 308 14.51 10.48 3.88
CA THR A 308 13.48 9.41 3.87
C THR A 308 14.06 8.01 4.11
N GLY A 309 15.32 7.82 3.81
CA GLY A 309 15.97 6.51 3.78
C GLY A 309 15.64 5.70 2.54
N ASP A 310 14.83 6.24 1.63
CA ASP A 310 14.49 5.59 0.37
C ASP A 310 15.34 6.18 -0.78
N LEU A 311 15.74 5.34 -1.71
CA LEU A 311 16.50 5.74 -2.90
C LEU A 311 15.53 5.94 -4.06
N GLY A 312 15.82 6.92 -4.89
CA GLY A 312 14.95 7.22 -6.02
C GLY A 312 15.63 8.07 -7.10
N ASP A 313 14.87 8.33 -8.13
CA ASP A 313 15.21 9.19 -9.25
C ASP A 313 14.08 10.16 -9.55
N ILE A 314 14.38 11.33 -10.05
CA ILE A 314 13.42 12.32 -10.53
C ILE A 314 13.68 12.53 -12.01
N SER A 315 12.68 12.29 -12.85
CA SER A 315 12.75 12.53 -14.29
C SER A 315 12.77 14.04 -14.60
N GLU A 316 13.18 14.41 -15.81
CA GLU A 316 13.25 15.82 -16.25
C GLU A 316 11.92 16.55 -16.13
N ASP A 317 10.80 15.84 -16.27
CA ASP A 317 9.44 16.35 -16.15
C ASP A 317 8.84 16.19 -14.74
N GLY A 318 9.67 15.80 -13.74
CA GLY A 318 9.33 15.85 -12.31
C GLY A 318 8.70 14.60 -11.72
N PHE A 319 8.56 13.49 -12.47
CA PHE A 319 8.07 12.23 -11.92
C PHE A 319 9.13 11.52 -11.09
N ILE A 320 8.72 11.00 -9.95
CA ILE A 320 9.61 10.33 -9.01
C ILE A 320 9.42 8.82 -9.10
N SER A 321 10.55 8.10 -9.14
CA SER A 321 10.59 6.63 -9.05
C SER A 321 11.37 6.22 -7.81
N ILE A 322 10.84 5.26 -7.04
CA ILE A 322 11.55 4.65 -5.91
C ILE A 322 12.31 3.42 -6.41
N THR A 323 13.62 3.42 -6.22
CA THR A 323 14.51 2.35 -6.70
C THR A 323 14.90 1.39 -5.59
N GLY A 324 14.69 1.77 -4.33
CA GLY A 324 14.96 0.89 -3.19
C GLY A 324 14.96 1.60 -1.86
N ARG A 325 15.42 0.89 -0.84
CA ARG A 325 15.61 1.41 0.50
C ARG A 325 17.08 1.35 0.89
N LYS A 326 17.66 2.46 1.31
CA LYS A 326 19.10 2.61 1.58
C LYS A 326 19.63 1.55 2.55
N LYS A 327 18.86 1.24 3.60
CA LYS A 327 19.22 0.25 4.63
C LYS A 327 18.99 -1.20 4.21
N ASP A 328 18.11 -1.42 3.24
CA ASP A 328 17.69 -2.77 2.82
C ASP A 328 18.45 -3.22 1.55
N LEU A 329 19.27 -2.34 0.95
CA LEU A 329 20.07 -2.68 -0.21
C LEU A 329 20.96 -3.89 0.07
N ILE A 330 20.81 -4.90 -0.76
CA ILE A 330 21.70 -6.07 -0.81
C ILE A 330 22.87 -5.72 -1.71
N ILE A 331 24.08 -5.75 -1.16
CA ILE A 331 25.31 -5.60 -1.94
C ILE A 331 25.90 -7.00 -2.15
N THR A 332 25.77 -7.51 -3.36
CA THR A 332 26.32 -8.84 -3.69
C THR A 332 27.85 -8.86 -3.61
N ALA A 333 28.46 -10.02 -3.49
CA ALA A 333 29.92 -10.17 -3.48
C ALA A 333 30.61 -9.58 -4.73
N GLY A 334 29.89 -9.46 -5.84
CA GLY A 334 30.34 -8.80 -7.07
C GLY A 334 30.13 -7.28 -7.08
N GLY A 335 29.70 -6.67 -5.98
CA GLY A 335 29.48 -5.22 -5.88
C GLY A 335 28.19 -4.73 -6.53
N LYS A 336 27.28 -5.63 -6.96
CA LYS A 336 26.00 -5.24 -7.53
C LYS A 336 25.00 -4.90 -6.43
N ASN A 337 24.41 -3.69 -6.50
CA ASN A 337 23.29 -3.28 -5.64
C ASN A 337 21.99 -3.92 -6.14
N VAL A 338 21.26 -4.53 -5.23
CA VAL A 338 19.95 -5.15 -5.49
C VAL A 338 18.95 -4.64 -4.46
N SER A 339 17.83 -4.10 -4.95
CA SER A 339 16.70 -3.73 -4.11
C SER A 339 15.82 -4.97 -3.86
N PRO A 340 15.75 -5.50 -2.63
CA PRO A 340 14.97 -6.71 -2.35
C PRO A 340 13.47 -6.48 -2.54
N GLY A 341 12.92 -5.32 -2.14
CA GLY A 341 11.49 -5.06 -2.16
C GLY A 341 10.85 -5.15 -3.54
N LEU A 342 11.54 -4.72 -4.59
CA LEU A 342 11.04 -4.84 -5.97
C LEU A 342 10.96 -6.31 -6.43
N LEU A 343 11.96 -7.12 -6.07
CA LEU A 343 11.97 -8.56 -6.36
C LEU A 343 10.91 -9.30 -5.56
N GLU A 344 10.76 -8.95 -4.28
CA GLU A 344 9.74 -9.51 -3.39
C GLU A 344 8.34 -9.23 -3.91
N ALA A 345 8.05 -7.97 -4.30
CA ALA A 345 6.77 -7.60 -4.91
C ALA A 345 6.46 -8.43 -6.15
N SER A 346 7.45 -8.61 -7.04
CA SER A 346 7.27 -9.41 -8.25
C SER A 346 7.01 -10.90 -7.95
N VAL A 347 7.67 -11.48 -6.96
CA VAL A 347 7.45 -12.88 -6.55
C VAL A 347 6.07 -13.05 -5.90
N MET A 348 5.61 -12.06 -5.13
CA MET A 348 4.31 -12.09 -4.45
C MET A 348 3.11 -11.95 -5.39
N THR A 349 3.30 -11.63 -6.66
CA THR A 349 2.22 -11.71 -7.67
C THR A 349 1.73 -13.13 -7.92
N SER A 350 2.54 -14.13 -7.58
CA SER A 350 2.15 -15.55 -7.67
C SER A 350 1.09 -15.88 -6.62
N PRO A 351 -0.08 -16.44 -7.02
CA PRO A 351 -1.18 -16.71 -6.09
C PRO A 351 -0.82 -17.69 -4.96
N VAL A 352 0.16 -18.57 -5.20
CA VAL A 352 0.59 -19.56 -4.18
C VAL A 352 1.60 -19.00 -3.17
N VAL A 353 2.11 -17.78 -3.39
CA VAL A 353 3.08 -17.14 -2.49
C VAL A 353 2.35 -16.23 -1.51
N ASN A 354 2.55 -16.46 -0.22
CA ASN A 354 2.01 -15.59 0.83
C ASN A 354 2.97 -14.46 1.21
N GLN A 355 4.25 -14.81 1.43
CA GLN A 355 5.31 -13.85 1.73
C GLN A 355 6.60 -14.23 1.01
N CYS A 356 7.40 -13.23 0.70
CA CYS A 356 8.72 -13.40 0.10
C CYS A 356 9.74 -12.55 0.85
N LEU A 357 10.91 -13.10 1.12
CA LEU A 357 12.07 -12.41 1.67
C LEU A 357 13.28 -12.70 0.79
N VAL A 358 13.82 -11.67 0.16
CA VAL A 358 15.04 -11.77 -0.66
C VAL A 358 16.26 -11.59 0.23
N ILE A 359 17.21 -12.50 0.10
CA ILE A 359 18.47 -12.54 0.84
C ILE A 359 19.67 -12.65 -0.11
N GLY A 360 20.84 -12.18 0.28
CA GLY A 360 22.03 -12.31 -0.57
C GLY A 360 23.12 -11.29 -0.30
N ASP A 361 23.05 -10.54 0.81
CA ASP A 361 24.11 -9.59 1.14
C ASP A 361 25.47 -10.28 1.26
N LYS A 362 26.46 -9.72 0.57
CA LYS A 362 27.83 -10.26 0.45
C LYS A 362 27.91 -11.68 -0.13
N LYS A 363 26.84 -12.17 -0.78
CA LYS A 363 26.83 -13.49 -1.45
C LYS A 363 26.98 -13.31 -2.97
N PRO A 364 27.48 -14.35 -3.68
CA PRO A 364 27.63 -14.28 -5.14
C PRO A 364 26.31 -14.28 -5.92
N PHE A 365 25.19 -14.55 -5.25
CA PHE A 365 23.85 -14.56 -5.82
C PHE A 365 22.83 -14.12 -4.76
N VAL A 366 21.66 -13.70 -5.21
CA VAL A 366 20.49 -13.50 -4.37
C VAL A 366 19.60 -14.73 -4.38
N ALA A 367 18.94 -15.01 -3.27
CA ALA A 367 17.96 -16.08 -3.12
C ALA A 367 16.70 -15.53 -2.43
N ALA A 368 15.59 -16.24 -2.56
CA ALA A 368 14.35 -15.88 -1.90
C ALA A 368 13.87 -16.98 -0.96
N LEU A 369 13.44 -16.58 0.23
CA LEU A 369 12.66 -17.41 1.12
C LEU A 369 11.19 -17.06 0.89
N VAL A 370 10.36 -18.06 0.60
CA VAL A 370 8.94 -17.83 0.36
C VAL A 370 8.10 -18.67 1.31
N THR A 371 7.00 -18.11 1.79
CA THR A 371 5.94 -18.86 2.45
C THR A 371 4.78 -19.05 1.49
N LEU A 372 4.08 -20.17 1.58
CA LEU A 372 2.96 -20.47 0.72
C LEU A 372 1.63 -20.08 1.39
N ASP A 373 0.68 -19.59 0.59
CA ASP A 373 -0.73 -19.60 0.97
C ASP A 373 -1.25 -21.01 0.77
N LEU A 374 -1.61 -21.67 1.87
CA LEU A 374 -1.98 -23.11 1.85
C LEU A 374 -3.26 -23.37 1.06
N ALA A 375 -4.24 -22.48 1.14
CA ALA A 375 -5.48 -22.63 0.41
C ALA A 375 -5.22 -22.52 -1.10
N ASP A 376 -4.46 -21.52 -1.50
CA ASP A 376 -4.13 -21.28 -2.90
C ASP A 376 -3.17 -22.32 -3.46
N ALA A 377 -2.22 -22.80 -2.65
CA ALA A 377 -1.33 -23.90 -3.04
C ALA A 377 -2.10 -25.21 -3.24
N ASN A 378 -3.07 -25.53 -2.38
CA ASN A 378 -3.92 -26.70 -2.55
C ASN A 378 -4.84 -26.59 -3.77
N ASN A 379 -5.46 -25.44 -4.00
CA ASN A 379 -6.24 -25.17 -5.21
C ASN A 379 -5.39 -25.34 -6.47
N TRP A 380 -4.15 -24.88 -6.44
CA TRP A 380 -3.22 -25.04 -7.53
C TRP A 380 -2.86 -26.53 -7.75
N LEU A 381 -2.56 -27.29 -6.69
CA LEU A 381 -2.30 -28.74 -6.77
C LEU A 381 -3.48 -29.50 -7.38
N GLU A 382 -4.71 -29.21 -6.93
CA GLU A 382 -5.92 -29.81 -7.49
C GLU A 382 -6.07 -29.49 -8.99
N SER A 383 -5.75 -28.25 -9.39
CA SER A 383 -5.77 -27.84 -10.80
C SER A 383 -4.79 -28.60 -11.67
N GLN A 384 -3.71 -29.11 -11.09
CA GLN A 384 -2.70 -29.97 -11.75
C GLN A 384 -3.03 -31.48 -11.62
N GLY A 385 -4.18 -31.84 -11.05
CA GLY A 385 -4.58 -33.22 -10.84
C GLY A 385 -3.86 -33.92 -9.67
N ALA A 386 -3.16 -33.17 -8.82
CA ALA A 386 -2.51 -33.66 -7.62
C ALA A 386 -3.49 -33.61 -6.42
N LYS A 387 -3.30 -34.48 -5.44
CA LYS A 387 -4.11 -34.44 -4.20
C LYS A 387 -3.61 -33.29 -3.30
N PRO A 388 -4.55 -32.55 -2.65
CA PRO A 388 -4.19 -31.60 -1.62
C PRO A 388 -3.40 -32.28 -0.50
N GLU A 389 -2.36 -31.61 0.00
CA GLU A 389 -1.62 -32.07 1.17
C GLU A 389 -2.08 -31.25 2.39
N PRO A 390 -2.87 -31.82 3.31
CA PRO A 390 -3.38 -31.08 4.48
C PRO A 390 -2.28 -30.63 5.44
N ASP A 391 -1.09 -31.16 5.33
CA ASP A 391 0.02 -30.97 6.28
C ASP A 391 1.19 -30.13 5.75
N LEU A 392 1.01 -29.37 4.65
CA LEU A 392 2.04 -28.46 4.15
C LEU A 392 2.47 -27.40 5.20
N ALA A 393 1.59 -27.07 6.15
CA ALA A 393 1.85 -26.10 7.20
C ALA A 393 2.72 -26.62 8.36
N THR A 394 2.83 -27.94 8.56
CA THR A 394 3.42 -28.52 9.78
C THR A 394 4.75 -29.22 9.53
N ARG A 395 5.15 -29.42 8.29
CA ARG A 395 6.45 -30.03 7.95
C ARG A 395 7.61 -29.03 8.02
N SER A 396 7.95 -28.56 9.21
CA SER A 396 9.35 -28.28 9.51
C SER A 396 10.07 -29.62 9.65
N VAL A 397 10.51 -30.21 8.55
CA VAL A 397 11.33 -31.42 8.59
C VAL A 397 12.70 -31.03 9.14
N ARG A 398 13.00 -31.47 10.36
CA ARG A 398 14.33 -31.38 10.96
C ARG A 398 15.06 -32.68 10.68
N ASP A 399 16.34 -32.60 10.31
CA ASP A 399 17.20 -33.77 10.25
C ASP A 399 17.55 -34.29 11.65
N SER A 400 18.25 -35.39 11.73
CA SER A 400 18.71 -35.99 12.97
C SER A 400 19.66 -35.10 13.79
N SER A 401 20.13 -33.98 13.21
CA SER A 401 20.94 -32.95 13.89
C SER A 401 20.10 -31.76 14.38
N GLY A 402 18.78 -31.75 14.11
CA GLY A 402 17.89 -30.64 14.44
C GLY A 402 17.89 -29.50 13.42
N SER A 403 18.60 -29.64 12.32
CA SER A 403 18.64 -28.67 11.23
C SER A 403 17.40 -28.79 10.35
N PRO A 404 16.77 -27.67 9.89
CA PRO A 404 15.62 -27.74 9.03
C PRO A 404 16.01 -28.37 7.68
N ILE A 405 15.39 -29.53 7.38
CA ILE A 405 15.46 -30.12 6.04
C ILE A 405 14.28 -29.56 5.25
N TRP A 406 14.55 -28.89 4.17
CA TRP A 406 13.53 -28.48 3.23
C TRP A 406 12.79 -29.72 2.71
N PRO A 407 11.45 -29.74 2.62
CA PRO A 407 10.73 -30.85 2.06
C PRO A 407 11.26 -31.12 0.64
N ARG A 408 11.70 -32.36 0.39
CA ARG A 408 11.91 -32.82 -0.99
C ARG A 408 10.53 -32.87 -1.63
N TRP A 409 10.21 -31.84 -2.42
CA TRP A 409 9.09 -31.92 -3.33
C TRP A 409 9.22 -33.20 -4.16
N PRO A 410 8.13 -33.94 -4.36
CA PRO A 410 8.15 -35.02 -5.34
C PRO A 410 8.66 -34.40 -6.64
N ARG A 411 9.60 -35.08 -7.30
CA ARG A 411 10.13 -34.66 -8.60
C ARG A 411 9.01 -34.73 -9.63
N THR A 412 8.13 -33.72 -9.61
CA THR A 412 7.27 -33.43 -10.75
C THR A 412 8.13 -32.73 -11.81
N PRO A 413 7.96 -33.07 -13.08
CA PRO A 413 8.81 -32.54 -14.12
C PRO A 413 8.66 -31.03 -14.22
N SER A 414 9.81 -30.36 -14.06
CA SER A 414 10.05 -28.97 -14.40
C SER A 414 9.29 -27.87 -13.62
N PHE A 415 9.67 -27.63 -12.33
CA PHE A 415 9.69 -26.28 -11.81
C PHE A 415 11.12 -25.74 -11.86
N THR A 416 11.54 -25.36 -13.04
CA THR A 416 12.68 -24.46 -13.23
C THR A 416 12.09 -23.10 -13.50
N LEU A 417 11.94 -22.26 -12.46
CA LEU A 417 11.82 -20.82 -12.63
C LEU A 417 13.12 -20.34 -13.29
N ARG A 418 13.17 -20.35 -14.62
CA ARG A 418 14.22 -19.70 -15.39
C ARG A 418 13.92 -18.20 -15.40
N TRP A 419 14.54 -17.48 -14.49
CA TRP A 419 14.67 -16.06 -14.62
C TRP A 419 15.77 -15.75 -15.64
N SER A 420 15.39 -15.31 -16.83
CA SER A 420 16.29 -14.62 -17.73
C SER A 420 16.27 -13.13 -17.36
N VAL A 421 17.26 -12.68 -16.60
CA VAL A 421 17.60 -11.28 -16.52
C VAL A 421 18.17 -10.89 -17.87
N ARG A 422 17.42 -10.14 -18.66
CA ARG A 422 17.95 -9.33 -19.76
C ARG A 422 18.07 -7.88 -19.30
#